data_2c2fb5f4c2059adeed0a51fc8879f464
#
_entry.id   2c2fb5f4c2059adeed0a51fc8879f464
#
_cell.length_a   1.000
_cell.length_b   1.000
_cell.length_c   1.000
_cell.angle_alpha   90.00
_cell.angle_beta   90.00
_cell.angle_gamma   90.00
#
_symmetry.space_group_name_H-M   'P 1'
#
loop_
_entity.id
_entity.type
_entity.pdbx_description
1 polymer ?
#
loop_
_entity_poly.entity_id
_entity_poly.type
_entity_poly.pdbx_seq_one_letter_code
_entity_poly.pdbx_strand_id
1 'polypeptide(L)'
;MDLQALMDEYNARNPFCQRMGAYVEELRPGYAKAVKTITEDDTNPLGVPHGGLYFTLADNACGFAIGAGGSPAVTINSTFNFMRGAKVGDHLSAEAFEVKSGKSVLVYETKITDQNGALLCTGTFTFYRLK
;
A
#
# COMPACT_ATOMS: atom_id res chain seq x y z
N MET A 1 15.13 -12.68 -10.53
CA MET A 1 14.95 -11.31 -10.06
C MET A 1 15.35 -11.21 -8.59
N ASP A 2 16.17 -10.23 -8.29
CA ASP A 2 16.56 -9.97 -6.89
C ASP A 2 15.50 -9.07 -6.23
N LEU A 3 14.60 -9.68 -5.47
CA LEU A 3 13.51 -8.97 -4.82
C LEU A 3 14.01 -8.02 -3.72
N GLN A 4 15.10 -8.39 -3.02
CA GLN A 4 15.65 -7.50 -2.01
C GLN A 4 16.22 -6.22 -2.63
N ALA A 5 16.92 -6.35 -3.75
CA ALA A 5 17.44 -5.19 -4.48
C ALA A 5 16.30 -4.30 -4.99
N LEU A 6 15.21 -4.91 -5.44
CA LEU A 6 14.03 -4.16 -5.90
C LEU A 6 13.35 -3.41 -4.76
N MET A 7 13.21 -4.05 -3.58
CA MET A 7 12.69 -3.37 -2.39
C MET A 7 13.56 -2.20 -1.98
N ASP A 8 14.88 -2.39 -1.99
CA ASP A 8 15.83 -1.32 -1.64
C ASP A 8 15.69 -0.14 -2.60
N GLU A 9 15.53 -0.41 -3.89
CA GLU A 9 15.33 0.63 -4.88
C GLU A 9 14.01 1.38 -4.66
N TYR A 10 12.91 0.66 -4.43
CA TYR A 10 11.62 1.28 -4.17
C TYR A 10 11.67 2.16 -2.91
N ASN A 11 12.30 1.68 -1.85
CA ASN A 11 12.40 2.44 -0.61
C ASN A 11 13.30 3.67 -0.76
N ALA A 12 14.26 3.64 -1.67
CA ALA A 12 15.18 4.75 -1.90
C ALA A 12 14.66 5.79 -2.89
N ARG A 13 13.72 5.42 -3.77
CA ARG A 13 13.32 6.27 -4.91
C ARG A 13 11.83 6.57 -4.99
N ASN A 14 11.13 6.50 -3.89
CA ASN A 14 9.71 6.86 -3.85
C ASN A 14 9.55 8.11 -2.96
N PRO A 15 9.68 9.32 -3.55
CA PRO A 15 9.67 10.55 -2.74
C PRO A 15 8.42 10.72 -1.88
N PHE A 16 7.25 10.35 -2.40
CA PHE A 16 6.02 10.49 -1.65
C PHE A 16 5.98 9.56 -0.44
N CYS A 17 6.36 8.29 -0.64
CA CYS A 17 6.45 7.32 0.45
C CYS A 17 7.53 7.69 1.45
N GLN A 18 8.66 8.24 0.99
CA GLN A 18 9.73 8.69 1.88
C GLN A 18 9.24 9.81 2.80
N ARG A 19 8.51 10.81 2.25
CA ARG A 19 7.92 11.87 3.07
C ARG A 19 6.87 11.35 4.04
N MET A 20 6.09 10.37 3.61
CA MET A 20 5.07 9.76 4.45
C MET A 20 5.67 8.81 5.49
N GLY A 21 6.91 8.38 5.32
CA GLY A 21 7.54 7.41 6.20
C GLY A 21 7.07 5.98 5.99
N ALA A 22 6.56 5.69 4.78
CA ALA A 22 6.12 4.35 4.41
C ALA A 22 7.19 3.64 3.59
N TYR A 23 7.31 2.33 3.76
CA TYR A 23 8.26 1.54 2.99
C TYR A 23 7.72 0.13 2.75
N VAL A 24 8.23 -0.53 1.70
CA VAL A 24 7.89 -1.92 1.42
C VAL A 24 8.77 -2.84 2.26
N GLU A 25 8.14 -3.83 2.89
CA GLU A 25 8.81 -4.77 3.80
C GLU A 25 8.86 -6.17 3.24
N GLU A 26 7.83 -6.58 2.50
CA GLU A 26 7.79 -7.87 1.82
C GLU A 26 7.32 -7.65 0.39
N LEU A 27 7.91 -8.38 -0.54
CA LEU A 27 7.63 -8.19 -1.96
C LEU A 27 7.84 -9.49 -2.73
N ARG A 28 6.87 -9.82 -3.58
CA ARG A 28 6.96 -10.85 -4.60
C ARG A 28 5.92 -10.55 -5.68
N PRO A 29 6.04 -11.13 -6.87
CA PRO A 29 5.00 -10.91 -7.89
C PRO A 29 3.61 -11.26 -7.34
N GLY A 30 2.68 -10.32 -7.47
CA GLY A 30 1.30 -10.49 -7.00
C GLY A 30 1.06 -10.27 -5.51
N TYR A 31 2.10 -9.90 -4.75
CA TYR A 31 1.96 -9.63 -3.31
C TYR A 31 2.96 -8.59 -2.84
N ALA A 32 2.52 -7.70 -1.96
CA ALA A 32 3.43 -6.80 -1.24
C ALA A 32 2.86 -6.47 0.13
N LYS A 33 3.77 -6.14 1.05
CA LYS A 33 3.41 -5.56 2.34
C LYS A 33 4.17 -4.26 2.51
N ALA A 34 3.41 -3.16 2.62
CA ALA A 34 3.94 -1.84 2.92
C ALA A 34 3.59 -1.47 4.36
N VAL A 35 4.51 -0.83 5.06
CA VAL A 35 4.37 -0.54 6.48
C VAL A 35 4.60 0.94 6.79
N LYS A 36 4.01 1.38 7.87
CA LYS A 36 4.11 2.76 8.35
C LYS A 36 3.79 2.83 9.83
N THR A 37 4.63 3.54 10.60
CA THR A 37 4.30 3.89 11.98
C THR A 37 3.63 5.26 11.99
N ILE A 38 2.46 5.37 12.60
CA ILE A 38 1.67 6.60 12.61
C ILE A 38 2.36 7.65 13.49
N THR A 39 2.50 8.85 12.92
CA THR A 39 3.08 10.01 13.62
C THR A 39 2.05 11.15 13.68
N GLU A 40 2.37 12.19 14.41
CA GLU A 40 1.53 13.40 14.50
C GLU A 40 1.28 14.04 13.12
N ASP A 41 2.27 13.96 12.21
CA ASP A 41 2.15 14.52 10.86
C ASP A 41 1.11 13.79 10.01
N ASP A 42 0.66 12.62 10.44
CA ASP A 42 -0.33 11.82 9.71
C ASP A 42 -1.76 12.15 10.11
N THR A 43 -1.95 13.03 11.10
CA THR A 43 -3.27 13.26 11.69
C THR A 43 -4.05 14.36 10.97
N ASN A 44 -5.38 14.31 11.15
CA ASN A 44 -6.32 15.32 10.69
C ASN A 44 -6.67 16.25 11.86
N PRO A 45 -7.55 17.27 11.66
CA PRO A 45 -7.92 18.18 12.76
C PRO A 45 -8.54 17.51 13.97
N LEU A 46 -9.03 16.28 13.86
CA LEU A 46 -9.58 15.52 15.00
C LEU A 46 -8.48 14.82 15.81
N GLY A 47 -7.22 14.88 15.36
CA GLY A 47 -6.11 14.22 16.04
C GLY A 47 -5.99 12.74 15.77
N VAL A 48 -6.69 12.23 14.75
CA VAL A 48 -6.60 10.84 14.31
C VAL A 48 -5.99 10.76 12.91
N PRO A 49 -5.44 9.61 12.50
CA PRO A 49 -4.83 9.50 11.17
C PRO A 49 -5.80 9.88 10.06
N HIS A 50 -5.32 10.67 9.11
CA HIS A 50 -6.09 11.09 7.96
C HIS A 50 -6.44 9.89 7.09
N GLY A 51 -7.68 9.87 6.56
CA GLY A 51 -8.11 8.78 5.67
C GLY A 51 -7.19 8.61 4.46
N GLY A 52 -6.63 9.71 3.95
CA GLY A 52 -5.68 9.67 2.85
C GLY A 52 -4.42 8.85 3.14
N LEU A 53 -4.00 8.79 4.41
CA LEU A 53 -2.86 7.96 4.79
C LEU A 53 -3.12 6.48 4.52
N TYR A 54 -4.27 5.98 5.00
CA TYR A 54 -4.64 4.57 4.81
C TYR A 54 -4.73 4.23 3.32
N PHE A 55 -5.42 5.09 2.57
CA PHE A 55 -5.61 4.88 1.14
C PHE A 55 -4.27 4.84 0.40
N THR A 56 -3.38 5.79 0.68
CA THR A 56 -2.06 5.86 0.06
C THR A 56 -1.23 4.62 0.37
N LEU A 57 -1.25 4.17 1.63
CA LEU A 57 -0.49 2.98 2.04
C LEU A 57 -0.95 1.74 1.26
N ALA A 58 -2.27 1.54 1.14
CA ALA A 58 -2.83 0.42 0.41
C ALA A 58 -2.53 0.50 -1.09
N ASP A 59 -2.70 1.68 -1.68
CA ASP A 59 -2.44 1.89 -3.11
C ASP A 59 -0.97 1.61 -3.44
N ASN A 60 -0.05 2.06 -2.60
CA ASN A 60 1.37 1.82 -2.80
C ASN A 60 1.73 0.35 -2.66
N ALA A 61 1.11 -0.38 -1.74
CA ALA A 61 1.33 -1.82 -1.62
C ALA A 61 0.98 -2.53 -2.93
N CYS A 62 -0.15 -2.14 -3.56
CA CYS A 62 -0.52 -2.66 -4.88
C CYS A 62 0.54 -2.33 -5.93
N GLY A 63 0.97 -1.07 -5.97
CA GLY A 63 1.97 -0.62 -6.94
C GLY A 63 3.29 -1.37 -6.82
N PHE A 64 3.73 -1.65 -5.60
CA PHE A 64 4.93 -2.44 -5.36
C PHE A 64 4.77 -3.87 -5.88
N ALA A 65 3.63 -4.51 -5.59
CA ALA A 65 3.36 -5.87 -6.05
C ALA A 65 3.33 -5.97 -7.58
N ILE A 66 2.71 -4.98 -8.22
CA ILE A 66 2.65 -4.91 -9.70
C ILE A 66 4.04 -4.72 -10.28
N GLY A 67 4.83 -3.82 -9.69
CA GLY A 67 6.20 -3.56 -10.13
C GLY A 67 7.09 -4.80 -10.04
N ALA A 68 6.89 -5.64 -9.03
CA ALA A 68 7.62 -6.89 -8.88
C ALA A 68 7.33 -7.87 -10.02
N GLY A 69 6.17 -7.73 -10.66
CA GLY A 69 5.82 -8.51 -11.85
C GLY A 69 6.41 -7.97 -13.15
N GLY A 70 7.06 -6.81 -13.10
CA GLY A 70 7.83 -6.26 -14.22
C GLY A 70 7.11 -5.31 -15.16
N SER A 71 5.79 -5.11 -15.00
CA SER A 71 5.03 -4.21 -15.87
C SER A 71 4.48 -3.02 -15.07
N PRO A 72 4.77 -1.79 -15.46
CA PRO A 72 4.21 -0.64 -14.78
C PRO A 72 2.70 -0.51 -15.04
N ALA A 73 1.97 -0.03 -14.04
CA ALA A 73 0.54 0.21 -14.15
C ALA A 73 0.14 1.39 -13.26
N VAL A 74 -1.00 1.99 -13.54
CA VAL A 74 -1.54 3.09 -12.76
C VAL A 74 -2.94 2.76 -12.28
N THR A 75 -3.30 3.28 -11.12
CA THR A 75 -4.62 3.09 -10.53
C THR A 75 -5.67 3.84 -11.37
N ILE A 76 -6.75 3.14 -11.73
CA ILE A 76 -7.87 3.77 -12.45
C ILE A 76 -9.16 3.76 -11.64
N ASN A 77 -9.27 2.92 -10.63
CA ASN A 77 -10.48 2.84 -9.80
C ASN A 77 -10.16 2.17 -8.47
N SER A 78 -10.93 2.52 -7.45
CA SER A 78 -10.81 1.89 -6.14
C SER A 78 -12.13 1.96 -5.38
N THR A 79 -12.41 0.92 -4.60
CA THR A 79 -13.43 0.92 -3.56
C THR A 79 -12.71 0.64 -2.26
N PHE A 80 -12.87 1.52 -1.27
CA PHE A 80 -12.09 1.44 -0.04
C PHE A 80 -12.97 1.64 1.18
N ASN A 81 -12.77 0.81 2.21
CA ASN A 81 -13.58 0.82 3.43
C ASN A 81 -12.69 1.14 4.63
N PHE A 82 -13.06 2.20 5.36
CA PHE A 82 -12.41 2.61 6.60
C PHE A 82 -13.26 2.07 7.74
N MET A 83 -12.83 0.99 8.38
CA MET A 83 -13.67 0.28 9.34
C MET A 83 -13.29 0.55 10.79
N ARG A 84 -12.01 0.83 11.06
CA ARG A 84 -11.51 1.08 12.40
C ARG A 84 -10.31 2.02 12.33
N GLY A 85 -10.26 3.02 13.21
CA GLY A 85 -9.16 3.97 13.24
C GLY A 85 -7.94 3.45 13.98
N ALA A 86 -6.77 3.92 13.55
CA ALA A 86 -5.52 3.76 14.29
C ALA A 86 -5.28 5.02 15.13
N LYS A 87 -4.18 5.04 15.87
CA LYS A 87 -3.73 6.20 16.64
C LYS A 87 -2.25 6.42 16.47
N VAL A 88 -1.76 7.57 16.86
CA VAL A 88 -0.32 7.88 16.84
C VAL A 88 0.43 6.80 17.61
N GLY A 89 1.51 6.30 17.02
CA GLY A 89 2.31 5.22 17.58
C GLY A 89 1.96 3.83 17.05
N ASP A 90 0.78 3.65 16.46
CA ASP A 90 0.43 2.35 15.88
C ASP A 90 1.29 2.06 14.65
N HIS A 91 1.63 0.78 14.47
CA HIS A 91 2.38 0.31 13.33
C HIS A 91 1.44 -0.41 12.38
N LEU A 92 1.27 0.14 11.18
CA LEU A 92 0.32 -0.38 10.19
C LEU A 92 1.02 -1.20 9.13
N SER A 93 0.36 -2.27 8.72
CA SER A 93 0.78 -3.11 7.59
C SER A 93 -0.34 -3.12 6.56
N ALA A 94 -0.05 -2.69 5.34
CA ALA A 94 -0.96 -2.80 4.22
C ALA A 94 -0.47 -3.93 3.33
N GLU A 95 -1.30 -4.94 3.17
CA GLU A 95 -1.01 -6.07 2.29
C GLU A 95 -1.84 -5.98 1.03
N ALA A 96 -1.22 -6.25 -0.10
CA ALA A 96 -1.87 -6.26 -1.41
C ALA A 96 -1.78 -7.66 -2.01
N PHE A 97 -2.90 -8.16 -2.50
CA PHE A 97 -3.03 -9.51 -3.06
C PHE A 97 -3.59 -9.42 -4.46
N GLU A 98 -2.93 -10.05 -5.42
CA GLU A 98 -3.41 -10.11 -6.79
C GLU A 98 -4.68 -10.96 -6.86
N VAL A 99 -5.76 -10.38 -7.43
CA VAL A 99 -6.99 -11.09 -7.74
C VAL A 99 -6.97 -11.53 -9.19
N LYS A 100 -6.54 -10.61 -10.08
CA LYS A 100 -6.47 -10.87 -11.51
C LYS A 100 -5.35 -10.07 -12.13
N SER A 101 -4.57 -10.72 -12.99
CA SER A 101 -3.55 -10.08 -13.82
C SER A 101 -3.94 -10.25 -15.27
N GLY A 102 -4.78 -9.34 -15.77
CA GLY A 102 -5.23 -9.35 -17.15
C GLY A 102 -4.21 -8.74 -18.10
N LYS A 103 -4.53 -8.79 -19.39
CA LYS A 103 -3.68 -8.21 -20.41
C LYS A 103 -3.53 -6.70 -20.28
N SER A 104 -4.62 -6.00 -19.96
CA SER A 104 -4.65 -4.55 -19.82
C SER A 104 -4.97 -4.10 -18.40
N VAL A 105 -5.77 -4.89 -17.68
CA VAL A 105 -6.33 -4.52 -16.37
C VAL A 105 -5.89 -5.53 -15.32
N LEU A 106 -5.45 -5.00 -14.17
CA LEU A 106 -5.13 -5.81 -12.99
C LEU A 106 -6.07 -5.43 -11.87
N VAL A 107 -6.44 -6.41 -11.04
CA VAL A 107 -7.27 -6.19 -9.86
C VAL A 107 -6.54 -6.73 -8.64
N TYR A 108 -6.45 -5.92 -7.61
CA TYR A 108 -5.83 -6.27 -6.32
C TYR A 108 -6.80 -6.03 -5.19
N GLU A 109 -6.73 -6.89 -4.18
CA GLU A 109 -7.39 -6.68 -2.91
C GLU A 109 -6.36 -6.28 -1.87
N THR A 110 -6.77 -5.39 -0.95
CA THR A 110 -5.90 -4.91 0.11
C THR A 110 -6.56 -5.04 1.46
N LYS A 111 -5.73 -5.16 2.50
CA LYS A 111 -6.15 -5.03 3.88
C LYS A 111 -5.07 -4.30 4.66
N ILE A 112 -5.49 -3.47 5.61
CA ILE A 112 -4.58 -2.81 6.54
C ILE A 112 -4.89 -3.30 7.94
N THR A 113 -3.84 -3.73 8.64
CA THR A 113 -3.92 -4.19 10.02
C THR A 113 -2.95 -3.39 10.88
N ASP A 114 -3.23 -3.32 12.20
CA ASP A 114 -2.28 -2.74 13.16
C ASP A 114 -1.34 -3.81 13.73
N GLN A 115 -0.49 -3.43 14.67
CA GLN A 115 0.51 -4.32 15.29
C GLN A 115 -0.13 -5.47 16.07
N ASN A 116 -1.39 -5.36 16.43
CA ASN A 116 -2.13 -6.41 17.16
C ASN A 116 -2.95 -7.29 16.22
N GLY A 117 -2.88 -7.06 14.92
CA GLY A 117 -3.64 -7.80 13.93
C GLY A 117 -5.08 -7.33 13.75
N ALA A 118 -5.46 -6.19 14.36
CA ALA A 118 -6.80 -5.64 14.17
C ALA A 118 -6.96 -5.13 12.75
N LEU A 119 -8.06 -5.51 12.09
CA LEU A 119 -8.34 -5.09 10.72
C LEU A 119 -8.90 -3.67 10.73
N LEU A 120 -8.20 -2.76 10.05
CA LEU A 120 -8.56 -1.35 10.01
C LEU A 120 -9.27 -0.95 8.72
N CYS A 121 -8.77 -1.44 7.59
CA CYS A 121 -9.28 -1.09 6.27
C CYS A 121 -9.25 -2.28 5.35
N THR A 122 -10.17 -2.29 4.37
CA THR A 122 -10.12 -3.19 3.22
C THR A 122 -10.37 -2.39 1.97
N GLY A 123 -9.87 -2.89 0.83
CA GLY A 123 -10.11 -2.21 -0.43
C GLY A 123 -9.85 -3.09 -1.63
N THR A 124 -10.42 -2.68 -2.76
CA THR A 124 -10.18 -3.28 -4.06
C THR A 124 -9.67 -2.19 -4.98
N PHE A 125 -8.55 -2.45 -5.64
CA PHE A 125 -7.91 -1.49 -6.54
C PHE A 125 -7.82 -2.08 -7.93
N THR A 126 -8.19 -1.29 -8.93
CA THR A 126 -8.08 -1.66 -10.33
C THR A 126 -7.01 -0.80 -10.99
N PHE A 127 -6.11 -1.45 -11.70
CA PHE A 127 -4.97 -0.81 -12.36
C PHE A 127 -5.02 -1.03 -13.86
N TYR A 128 -4.45 -0.10 -14.60
CA TYR A 128 -4.29 -0.20 -16.05
C TYR A 128 -2.80 -0.28 -16.39
N ARG A 129 -2.43 -1.29 -17.19
CA ARG A 129 -1.02 -1.46 -17.59
C ARG A 129 -0.59 -0.35 -18.53
N LEU A 130 0.57 0.21 -18.25
CA LEU A 130 1.24 1.14 -19.17
C LEU A 130 2.06 0.33 -20.16
N LYS A 131 2.17 0.85 -21.36
CA LYS A 131 2.97 0.22 -22.41
C LYS A 131 4.42 0.67 -22.35
#